data_1794aae126d8f0eb6641c0f1fbbc2d45
#
_entry.id   1794aae126d8f0eb6641c0f1fbbc2d45
#
_cell.length_a   1.000
_cell.length_b   1.000
_cell.length_c   1.000
_cell.angle_alpha   90.00
_cell.angle_beta   90.00
_cell.angle_gamma   90.00
#
_symmetry.space_group_name_H-M   'P 1'
#
loop_
_entity.id
_entity.type
_entity.pdbx_description
1 polymer ?
#
loop_
_entity_poly.entity_id
_entity_poly.type
_entity_poly.pdbx_seq_one_letter_code
_entity_poly.pdbx_strand_id
1 'polypeptide(L)'
;MRIFKTSVLVALLALLIANAGFAQSGNVVQGKYFDIYYDDCDLTEVASKLSAKYFLHIDVFSQDSRGSDIKSIIGQLFDSIYLEVSDILDIHMYSFKGVISIMPNKVGIHDILSAYMTEPPDVPAFYFHERNTVYVSLADMNLGILSHEIAHAIIDKYFVVTPPAKVQEVLAGYVEYSIRKSTGTLPAR
;
A
#
# COMPACT_ATOMS: atom_id res chain seq x y z
N MET A 1 -19.88 -5.23 48.63
CA MET A 1 -18.75 -5.90 47.92
C MET A 1 -19.14 -6.59 46.60
N ARG A 2 -20.34 -6.33 46.05
CA ARG A 2 -20.79 -6.92 44.72
C ARG A 2 -20.72 -5.95 43.55
N ILE A 3 -20.67 -4.66 43.78
CA ILE A 3 -20.67 -3.61 42.73
C ILE A 3 -19.32 -3.47 42.02
N PHE A 4 -18.20 -3.77 42.71
CA PHE A 4 -16.85 -3.65 42.13
C PHE A 4 -16.51 -4.73 41.08
N LYS A 5 -17.17 -5.92 41.15
CA LYS A 5 -16.90 -7.03 40.22
C LYS A 5 -17.57 -6.82 38.86
N THR A 6 -18.71 -6.13 38.81
CA THR A 6 -19.43 -5.87 37.55
C THR A 6 -18.74 -4.78 36.72
N SER A 7 -18.16 -3.74 37.37
CA SER A 7 -17.47 -2.66 36.66
C SER A 7 -16.18 -3.14 35.98
N VAL A 8 -15.43 -4.05 36.62
CA VAL A 8 -14.22 -4.64 36.04
C VAL A 8 -14.54 -5.54 34.87
N LEU A 9 -15.63 -6.30 34.93
CA LEU A 9 -16.05 -7.19 33.86
C LEU A 9 -16.50 -6.41 32.60
N VAL A 10 -17.22 -5.29 32.80
CA VAL A 10 -17.66 -4.39 31.70
C VAL A 10 -16.46 -3.69 31.06
N ALA A 11 -15.48 -3.24 31.86
CA ALA A 11 -14.24 -2.63 31.35
C ALA A 11 -13.39 -3.65 30.57
N LEU A 12 -13.31 -4.91 31.03
CA LEU A 12 -12.58 -5.97 30.34
C LEU A 12 -13.27 -6.36 29.01
N LEU A 13 -14.61 -6.37 28.98
CA LEU A 13 -15.40 -6.63 27.77
C LEU A 13 -15.26 -5.50 26.76
N ALA A 14 -15.23 -4.25 27.22
CA ALA A 14 -14.99 -3.09 26.35
C ALA A 14 -13.57 -3.08 25.76
N LEU A 15 -12.57 -3.54 26.50
CA LEU A 15 -11.19 -3.70 26.01
C LEU A 15 -11.07 -4.80 24.94
N LEU A 16 -11.87 -5.85 25.03
CA LEU A 16 -11.92 -6.93 24.03
C LEU A 16 -12.62 -6.51 22.73
N ILE A 17 -13.55 -5.57 22.80
CA ILE A 17 -14.23 -5.03 21.60
C ILE A 17 -13.36 -3.99 20.89
N ALA A 18 -12.50 -3.25 21.62
CA ALA A 18 -11.57 -2.28 21.02
C ALA A 18 -10.46 -2.95 20.18
N ASN A 19 -10.23 -4.25 20.32
CA ASN A 19 -9.34 -5.05 19.48
C ASN A 19 -10.05 -5.84 18.38
N ALA A 20 -11.33 -5.60 18.12
CA ALA A 20 -11.94 -5.98 16.86
C ALA A 20 -11.34 -5.09 15.77
N GLY A 21 -10.06 -5.37 15.45
CA GLY A 21 -9.47 -4.89 14.22
C GLY A 21 -10.46 -5.19 13.11
N PHE A 22 -10.73 -4.24 12.26
CA PHE A 22 -11.44 -4.49 11.02
C PHE A 22 -10.76 -5.71 10.39
N ALA A 23 -11.35 -6.89 10.59
CA ALA A 23 -10.97 -8.06 9.84
C ALA A 23 -11.23 -7.68 8.39
N GLN A 24 -10.19 -7.36 7.66
CA GLN A 24 -10.23 -7.12 6.24
C GLN A 24 -10.61 -8.46 5.62
N SER A 25 -11.91 -8.72 5.52
CA SER A 25 -12.48 -9.95 4.97
C SER A 25 -12.46 -9.88 3.45
N GLY A 26 -11.27 -9.68 2.88
CA GLY A 26 -11.08 -9.59 1.44
C GLY A 26 -10.18 -10.72 0.93
N ASN A 27 -10.18 -10.93 -0.36
CA ASN A 27 -9.18 -11.75 -1.02
C ASN A 27 -7.79 -11.16 -0.78
N VAL A 28 -6.79 -12.02 -0.45
CA VAL A 28 -5.42 -11.59 -0.17
C VAL A 28 -4.42 -12.30 -1.07
N VAL A 29 -3.42 -11.56 -1.51
CA VAL A 29 -2.17 -12.07 -2.10
C VAL A 29 -1.04 -11.80 -1.11
N GLN A 30 -0.28 -12.82 -0.78
CA GLN A 30 0.87 -12.70 0.10
C GLN A 30 2.15 -12.54 -0.74
N GLY A 31 2.75 -11.36 -0.70
CA GLY A 31 4.10 -11.08 -1.22
C GLY A 31 5.14 -11.15 -0.09
N LYS A 32 6.40 -11.00 -0.44
CA LYS A 32 7.51 -10.95 0.52
C LYS A 32 7.43 -9.67 1.39
N TYR A 33 7.18 -8.53 0.77
CA TYR A 33 7.17 -7.23 1.43
C TYR A 33 5.78 -6.70 1.73
N PHE A 34 4.73 -7.21 1.04
CA PHE A 34 3.35 -6.77 1.25
C PHE A 34 2.36 -7.93 1.34
N ASP A 35 1.35 -7.75 2.19
CA ASP A 35 0.08 -8.46 2.07
C ASP A 35 -0.89 -7.55 1.30
N ILE A 36 -1.36 -8.02 0.13
CA ILE A 36 -2.16 -7.23 -0.80
C ILE A 36 -3.61 -7.69 -0.72
N TYR A 37 -4.45 -6.84 -0.15
CA TYR A 37 -5.89 -7.05 -0.09
C TYR A 37 -6.53 -6.42 -1.33
N TYR A 38 -7.40 -7.19 -1.96
CA TYR A 38 -8.13 -6.74 -3.14
C TYR A 38 -9.57 -7.24 -3.00
N ASP A 39 -10.51 -6.35 -2.72
CA ASP A 39 -11.90 -6.73 -2.61
C ASP A 39 -12.44 -7.19 -3.99
N ASP A 40 -13.46 -6.60 -4.54
CA ASP A 40 -14.02 -6.94 -5.85
C ASP A 40 -13.16 -6.44 -7.05
N CYS A 41 -11.83 -6.38 -6.88
CA CYS A 41 -10.91 -5.91 -7.92
C CYS A 41 -10.38 -7.05 -8.79
N ASP A 42 -10.32 -6.83 -10.11
CA ASP A 42 -9.71 -7.78 -11.04
C ASP A 42 -8.17 -7.67 -11.00
N LEU A 43 -7.50 -8.73 -10.59
CA LEU A 43 -6.04 -8.80 -10.55
C LEU A 43 -5.39 -8.67 -11.93
N THR A 44 -6.10 -9.02 -13.01
CA THR A 44 -5.61 -8.83 -14.36
C THR A 44 -5.55 -7.34 -14.71
N GLU A 45 -6.54 -6.57 -14.27
CA GLU A 45 -6.53 -5.11 -14.42
C GLU A 45 -5.39 -4.49 -13.58
N VAL A 46 -5.21 -4.94 -12.32
CA VAL A 46 -4.09 -4.51 -11.47
C VAL A 46 -2.75 -4.74 -12.19
N ALA A 47 -2.52 -5.95 -12.69
CA ALA A 47 -1.30 -6.28 -13.43
C ALA A 47 -1.12 -5.37 -14.65
N SER A 48 -2.18 -5.13 -15.42
CA SER A 48 -2.11 -4.30 -16.64
C SER A 48 -1.74 -2.85 -16.36
N LYS A 49 -2.27 -2.26 -15.26
CA LYS A 49 -2.00 -0.87 -14.86
C LYS A 49 -0.58 -0.67 -14.33
N LEU A 50 0.00 -1.71 -13.73
CA LEU A 50 1.34 -1.67 -13.16
C LEU A 50 2.42 -2.23 -14.09
N SER A 51 2.04 -2.86 -15.19
CA SER A 51 2.97 -3.38 -16.21
C SER A 51 3.62 -2.23 -16.97
N ALA A 52 4.77 -1.78 -16.51
CA ALA A 52 5.65 -0.97 -17.32
C ALA A 52 6.58 -1.88 -18.13
N LYS A 53 6.65 -1.68 -19.45
CA LYS A 53 7.52 -2.43 -20.39
C LYS A 53 9.03 -2.39 -20.05
N TYR A 54 9.41 -1.71 -18.98
CA TYR A 54 10.78 -1.36 -18.63
C TYR A 54 11.17 -1.69 -17.18
N PHE A 55 10.37 -2.46 -16.44
CA PHE A 55 10.87 -3.04 -15.20
C PHE A 55 11.91 -4.11 -15.53
N LEU A 56 13.18 -3.69 -15.58
CA LEU A 56 14.31 -4.50 -16.02
C LEU A 56 14.58 -5.77 -15.17
N HIS A 57 13.88 -5.93 -14.06
CA HIS A 57 14.05 -7.07 -13.16
C HIS A 57 12.83 -8.00 -13.09
N ILE A 58 11.75 -7.67 -13.81
CA ILE A 58 10.57 -8.51 -13.85
C ILE A 58 10.34 -9.00 -15.27
N ASP A 59 10.97 -10.09 -15.59
CA ASP A 59 10.58 -10.91 -16.72
C ASP A 59 9.28 -11.71 -16.38
N VAL A 60 8.32 -11.00 -15.74
CA VAL A 60 7.06 -11.57 -15.26
C VAL A 60 6.21 -12.12 -16.43
N PHE A 61 6.51 -11.66 -17.65
CA PHE A 61 5.85 -12.12 -18.87
C PHE A 61 6.76 -12.96 -19.75
N SER A 62 7.96 -13.34 -19.29
CA SER A 62 8.80 -14.26 -20.02
C SER A 62 8.21 -15.68 -20.01
N GLN A 63 8.54 -16.44 -21.03
CA GLN A 63 7.93 -17.70 -21.49
C GLN A 63 7.64 -18.78 -20.43
N ASP A 64 8.16 -18.70 -19.22
CA ASP A 64 7.90 -19.65 -18.13
C ASP A 64 6.59 -19.38 -17.34
N SER A 65 5.92 -18.26 -17.59
CA SER A 65 4.69 -17.87 -16.87
C SER A 65 3.43 -18.62 -17.31
N ARG A 66 3.50 -19.54 -18.26
CA ARG A 66 2.33 -20.27 -18.79
C ARG A 66 1.60 -21.16 -17.77
N GLY A 67 2.06 -21.20 -16.54
CA GLY A 67 1.43 -21.94 -15.42
C GLY A 67 1.40 -21.17 -14.10
N SER A 68 1.90 -19.91 -14.05
CA SER A 68 1.89 -19.11 -12.83
C SER A 68 0.49 -18.56 -12.56
N ASP A 69 -0.02 -18.79 -11.35
CA ASP A 69 -1.25 -18.17 -10.86
C ASP A 69 -1.10 -16.64 -10.85
N ILE A 70 -2.13 -15.92 -11.26
CA ILE A 70 -2.19 -14.45 -11.27
C ILE A 70 -1.82 -13.86 -9.91
N LYS A 71 -2.15 -14.53 -8.80
CA LYS A 71 -1.78 -14.11 -7.45
C LYS A 71 -0.26 -14.11 -7.26
N SER A 72 0.44 -15.12 -7.75
CA SER A 72 1.90 -15.19 -7.70
C SER A 72 2.53 -14.04 -8.49
N ILE A 73 1.98 -13.74 -9.67
CA ILE A 73 2.43 -12.61 -10.51
C ILE A 73 2.26 -11.29 -9.77
N ILE A 74 1.10 -11.05 -9.16
CA ILE A 74 0.82 -9.83 -8.39
C ILE A 74 1.77 -9.72 -7.19
N GLY A 75 1.99 -10.79 -6.42
CA GLY A 75 2.93 -10.77 -5.29
C GLY A 75 4.34 -10.35 -5.73
N GLN A 76 4.86 -10.97 -6.80
CA GLN A 76 6.18 -10.64 -7.35
C GLN A 76 6.25 -9.20 -7.89
N LEU A 77 5.18 -8.73 -8.53
CA LEU A 77 5.10 -7.36 -9.05
C LEU A 77 5.24 -6.33 -7.94
N PHE A 78 4.46 -6.46 -6.86
CA PHE A 78 4.54 -5.54 -5.73
C PHE A 78 5.88 -5.64 -4.98
N ASP A 79 6.43 -6.84 -4.83
CA ASP A 79 7.77 -7.03 -4.25
C ASP A 79 8.85 -6.33 -5.08
N SER A 80 8.74 -6.35 -6.39
CA SER A 80 9.69 -5.68 -7.28
C SER A 80 9.54 -4.16 -7.23
N ILE A 81 8.31 -3.64 -7.11
CA ILE A 81 8.09 -2.19 -6.92
C ILE A 81 8.73 -1.75 -5.60
N TYR A 82 8.57 -2.52 -4.52
CA TYR A 82 9.24 -2.24 -3.25
C TYR A 82 10.76 -2.14 -3.41
N LEU A 83 11.38 -3.10 -4.09
CA LEU A 83 12.82 -3.11 -4.30
C LEU A 83 13.30 -1.89 -5.10
N GLU A 84 12.59 -1.54 -6.18
CA GLU A 84 12.92 -0.37 -6.98
C GLU A 84 12.79 0.93 -6.17
N VAL A 85 11.73 1.08 -5.36
CA VAL A 85 11.58 2.25 -4.48
C VAL A 85 12.69 2.28 -3.42
N SER A 86 13.06 1.13 -2.86
CA SER A 86 14.15 1.00 -1.90
C SER A 86 15.49 1.41 -2.52
N ASP A 87 15.75 1.01 -3.76
CA ASP A 87 16.97 1.38 -4.49
C ASP A 87 17.01 2.88 -4.78
N ILE A 88 15.89 3.50 -5.20
CA ILE A 88 15.82 4.95 -5.46
C ILE A 88 16.05 5.76 -4.17
N LEU A 89 15.55 5.28 -3.03
CA LEU A 89 15.72 5.94 -1.72
C LEU A 89 17.06 5.63 -1.06
N ASP A 90 17.81 4.62 -1.56
CA ASP A 90 18.98 4.03 -0.89
C ASP A 90 18.64 3.55 0.54
N ILE A 91 17.44 2.97 0.71
CA ILE A 91 16.94 2.43 1.99
C ILE A 91 16.56 0.96 1.81
N HIS A 92 17.34 0.07 2.43
CA HIS A 92 17.15 -1.37 2.30
C HIS A 92 16.75 -2.01 3.64
N MET A 93 15.50 -2.47 3.75
CA MET A 93 14.98 -3.14 4.94
C MET A 93 14.55 -4.58 4.59
N TYR A 94 15.34 -5.57 5.02
CA TYR A 94 15.05 -6.98 4.74
C TYR A 94 13.83 -7.53 5.51
N SER A 95 13.50 -6.92 6.65
CA SER A 95 12.39 -7.32 7.52
C SER A 95 11.13 -6.48 7.32
N PHE A 96 11.09 -5.63 6.29
CA PHE A 96 9.90 -4.83 6.01
C PHE A 96 8.70 -5.73 5.69
N LYS A 97 7.56 -5.39 6.27
CA LYS A 97 6.27 -5.98 5.93
C LYS A 97 5.18 -4.93 6.10
N GLY A 98 4.52 -4.60 5.01
CA GLY A 98 3.42 -3.64 4.96
C GLY A 98 2.15 -4.28 4.41
N VAL A 99 1.10 -3.47 4.30
CA VAL A 99 -0.17 -3.86 3.73
C VAL A 99 -0.49 -2.92 2.57
N ILE A 100 -1.07 -3.48 1.49
CA ILE A 100 -1.69 -2.72 0.42
C ILE A 100 -3.15 -3.11 0.35
N SER A 101 -4.04 -2.14 0.30
CA SER A 101 -5.48 -2.32 0.15
C SER A 101 -5.92 -1.67 -1.16
N ILE A 102 -6.27 -2.50 -2.13
CA ILE A 102 -6.73 -2.06 -3.44
C ILE A 102 -8.25 -1.93 -3.39
N MET A 103 -8.74 -0.72 -3.64
CA MET A 103 -10.16 -0.40 -3.68
C MET A 103 -10.61 -0.17 -5.13
N PRO A 104 -11.84 -0.49 -5.51
CA PRO A 104 -12.29 -0.30 -6.89
C PRO A 104 -12.13 1.14 -7.39
N ASN A 105 -12.39 2.12 -6.51
CA ASN A 105 -12.33 3.55 -6.83
C ASN A 105 -12.06 4.41 -5.59
N LYS A 106 -11.98 5.73 -5.76
CA LYS A 106 -11.71 6.71 -4.68
C LYS A 106 -12.80 6.82 -3.62
N VAL A 107 -14.01 6.33 -3.87
CA VAL A 107 -15.11 6.40 -2.89
C VAL A 107 -14.74 5.61 -1.63
N GLY A 108 -14.21 4.40 -1.77
CA GLY A 108 -13.76 3.61 -0.63
C GLY A 108 -12.62 4.29 0.15
N ILE A 109 -11.71 4.99 -0.55
CA ILE A 109 -10.65 5.80 0.08
C ILE A 109 -11.27 6.94 0.88
N HIS A 110 -12.20 7.68 0.28
CA HIS A 110 -12.90 8.79 0.92
C HIS A 110 -13.65 8.34 2.18
N ASP A 111 -14.32 7.19 2.14
CA ASP A 111 -15.05 6.63 3.28
C ASP A 111 -14.10 6.31 4.45
N ILE A 112 -12.91 5.75 4.16
CA ILE A 112 -11.90 5.50 5.18
C ILE A 112 -11.41 6.81 5.79
N LEU A 113 -11.05 7.80 4.97
CA LEU A 113 -10.54 9.08 5.44
C LEU A 113 -11.59 9.88 6.23
N SER A 114 -12.87 9.79 5.85
CA SER A 114 -13.98 10.43 6.54
C SER A 114 -14.19 9.95 7.99
N ALA A 115 -13.69 8.76 8.33
CA ALA A 115 -13.70 8.27 9.70
C ALA A 115 -12.66 8.98 10.60
N TYR A 116 -11.68 9.66 10.02
CA TYR A 116 -10.56 10.29 10.74
C TYR A 116 -10.50 11.80 10.58
N MET A 117 -11.13 12.38 9.55
CA MET A 117 -11.12 13.82 9.28
C MET A 117 -12.47 14.30 8.72
N THR A 118 -12.83 15.54 9.08
CA THR A 118 -14.11 16.14 8.70
C THR A 118 -14.18 16.45 7.21
N GLU A 119 -13.07 16.84 6.60
CA GLU A 119 -12.95 17.20 5.19
C GLU A 119 -11.82 16.37 4.56
N PRO A 120 -12.10 15.13 4.15
CA PRO A 120 -11.07 14.28 3.56
C PRO A 120 -10.71 14.78 2.15
N PRO A 121 -9.40 14.74 1.80
CA PRO A 121 -8.95 15.10 0.47
C PRO A 121 -9.44 14.08 -0.58
N ASP A 122 -9.70 14.54 -1.81
CA ASP A 122 -9.96 13.66 -2.95
C ASP A 122 -8.63 13.17 -3.55
N VAL A 123 -8.09 12.09 -2.98
CA VAL A 123 -6.82 11.51 -3.41
C VAL A 123 -7.00 10.11 -3.99
N PRO A 124 -6.20 9.71 -4.99
CA PRO A 124 -6.26 8.39 -5.60
C PRO A 124 -5.61 7.31 -4.75
N ALA A 125 -4.74 7.68 -3.82
CA ALA A 125 -4.05 6.79 -2.90
C ALA A 125 -3.57 7.56 -1.67
N PHE A 126 -3.27 6.87 -0.58
CA PHE A 126 -2.58 7.42 0.58
C PHE A 126 -1.97 6.31 1.43
N TYR A 127 -0.85 6.61 2.08
CA TYR A 127 -0.26 5.77 3.12
C TYR A 127 -0.84 6.12 4.49
N PHE A 128 -1.39 5.13 5.17
CA PHE A 128 -1.93 5.30 6.52
C PHE A 128 -0.95 4.74 7.55
N HIS A 129 -0.22 5.63 8.21
CA HIS A 129 0.85 5.35 9.16
C HIS A 129 0.43 4.40 10.28
N GLU A 130 -0.70 4.67 10.96
CA GLU A 130 -1.15 3.91 12.13
C GLU A 130 -1.45 2.45 11.80
N ARG A 131 -1.77 2.15 10.54
CA ARG A 131 -2.08 0.79 10.08
C ARG A 131 -0.99 0.19 9.21
N ASN A 132 0.07 0.93 8.93
CA ASN A 132 1.10 0.53 7.99
C ASN A 132 0.50 0.04 6.65
N THR A 133 -0.49 0.77 6.14
CA THR A 133 -1.29 0.36 4.99
C THR A 133 -1.30 1.44 3.92
N VAL A 134 -0.99 1.07 2.70
CA VAL A 134 -1.22 1.88 1.49
C VAL A 134 -2.61 1.54 0.97
N TYR A 135 -3.48 2.53 0.91
CA TYR A 135 -4.79 2.44 0.24
C TYR A 135 -4.66 3.04 -1.16
N VAL A 136 -5.17 2.34 -2.17
CA VAL A 136 -5.07 2.78 -3.55
C VAL A 136 -6.34 2.45 -4.34
N SER A 137 -6.82 3.42 -5.12
CA SER A 137 -7.93 3.26 -6.06
C SER A 137 -7.46 2.54 -7.32
N LEU A 138 -8.05 1.39 -7.66
CA LEU A 138 -7.76 0.68 -8.90
C LEU A 138 -8.05 1.54 -10.12
N ALA A 139 -9.16 2.29 -10.12
CA ALA A 139 -9.53 3.17 -11.23
C ALA A 139 -8.42 4.18 -11.59
N ASP A 140 -7.75 4.73 -10.58
CA ASP A 140 -6.75 5.80 -10.72
C ASP A 140 -5.31 5.30 -10.60
N MET A 141 -5.12 4.04 -10.20
CA MET A 141 -3.80 3.45 -9.93
C MET A 141 -2.89 3.51 -11.14
N ASN A 142 -1.67 3.91 -10.90
CA ASN A 142 -0.54 3.77 -11.80
C ASN A 142 0.74 3.60 -10.99
N LEU A 143 1.81 3.20 -11.67
CA LEU A 143 3.06 2.88 -11.03
C LEU A 143 3.66 4.05 -10.24
N GLY A 144 3.56 5.28 -10.77
CA GLY A 144 4.08 6.48 -10.10
C GLY A 144 3.36 6.75 -8.77
N ILE A 145 2.02 6.78 -8.77
CA ILE A 145 1.20 6.98 -7.57
C ILE A 145 1.49 5.90 -6.54
N LEU A 146 1.48 4.63 -6.94
CA LEU A 146 1.73 3.53 -6.03
C LEU A 146 3.14 3.59 -5.41
N SER A 147 4.16 3.91 -6.20
CA SER A 147 5.54 4.05 -5.73
C SER A 147 5.71 5.22 -4.77
N HIS A 148 4.98 6.33 -4.96
CA HIS A 148 4.93 7.45 -4.04
C HIS A 148 4.46 7.02 -2.64
N GLU A 149 3.35 6.29 -2.56
CA GLU A 149 2.80 5.81 -1.28
C GLU A 149 3.67 4.72 -0.63
N ILE A 150 4.29 3.85 -1.44
CA ILE A 150 5.27 2.88 -0.94
C ILE A 150 6.51 3.59 -0.37
N ALA A 151 6.93 4.71 -0.96
CA ALA A 151 8.03 5.51 -0.42
C ALA A 151 7.70 6.06 0.97
N HIS A 152 6.48 6.57 1.20
CA HIS A 152 6.03 6.96 2.53
C HIS A 152 6.10 5.81 3.53
N ALA A 153 5.66 4.60 3.14
CA ALA A 153 5.72 3.43 4.01
C ALA A 153 7.16 3.04 4.36
N ILE A 154 8.10 3.10 3.41
CA ILE A 154 9.51 2.82 3.64
C ILE A 154 10.14 3.86 4.55
N ILE A 155 9.93 5.16 4.29
CA ILE A 155 10.45 6.27 5.08
C ILE A 155 9.95 6.17 6.52
N ASP A 156 8.67 5.92 6.70
CA ASP A 156 8.05 5.79 8.03
C ASP A 156 8.66 4.65 8.85
N LYS A 157 8.92 3.51 8.25
CA LYS A 157 9.46 2.33 8.95
C LYS A 157 10.95 2.36 9.15
N TYR A 158 11.67 3.10 8.34
CA TYR A 158 13.12 3.20 8.42
C TYR A 158 13.60 4.16 9.50
N PHE A 159 12.98 5.34 9.60
CA PHE A 159 13.42 6.37 10.52
C PHE A 159 12.80 6.18 11.92
N VAL A 160 13.64 6.08 12.94
CA VAL A 160 13.21 6.04 14.35
C VAL A 160 12.45 7.32 14.73
N VAL A 161 12.88 8.46 14.18
CA VAL A 161 12.17 9.73 14.27
C VAL A 161 11.75 10.10 12.86
N THR A 162 10.47 10.02 12.61
CA THR A 162 9.90 10.27 11.29
C THR A 162 10.24 11.69 10.80
N PRO A 163 10.78 11.86 9.58
CA PRO A 163 11.08 13.17 9.03
C PRO A 163 9.82 14.06 8.92
N PRO A 164 9.97 15.39 8.95
CA PRO A 164 8.84 16.29 8.73
C PRO A 164 8.10 15.99 7.43
N ALA A 165 6.77 16.14 7.41
CA ALA A 165 5.93 15.81 6.27
C ALA A 165 6.45 16.38 4.94
N LYS A 166 6.92 17.66 4.94
CA LYS A 166 7.50 18.28 3.74
C LYS A 166 8.72 17.53 3.20
N VAL A 167 9.54 16.93 4.06
CA VAL A 167 10.72 16.14 3.63
C VAL A 167 10.26 14.81 3.05
N GLN A 168 9.28 14.17 3.67
CA GLN A 168 8.69 12.93 3.16
C GLN A 168 8.09 13.14 1.77
N GLU A 169 7.32 14.23 1.56
CA GLU A 169 6.75 14.58 0.25
C GLU A 169 7.82 14.80 -0.83
N VAL A 170 8.95 15.43 -0.48
CA VAL A 170 10.06 15.63 -1.42
C VAL A 170 10.68 14.30 -1.82
N LEU A 171 10.89 13.40 -0.86
CA LEU A 171 11.46 12.08 -1.12
C LEU A 171 10.50 11.20 -1.94
N ALA A 172 9.23 11.14 -1.55
CA ALA A 172 8.20 10.38 -2.26
C ALA A 172 7.98 10.93 -3.68
N GLY A 173 7.96 12.25 -3.84
CA GLY A 173 7.87 12.91 -5.15
C GLY A 173 9.11 12.65 -6.04
N TYR A 174 10.30 12.54 -5.44
CA TYR A 174 11.50 12.13 -6.17
C TYR A 174 11.41 10.68 -6.66
N VAL A 175 10.89 9.77 -5.84
CA VAL A 175 10.62 8.38 -6.25
C VAL A 175 9.63 8.34 -7.41
N GLU A 176 8.48 9.02 -7.27
CA GLU A 176 7.48 9.09 -8.33
C GLU A 176 8.07 9.62 -9.64
N TYR A 177 8.82 10.72 -9.58
CA TYR A 177 9.48 11.30 -10.76
C TYR A 177 10.46 10.29 -11.39
N SER A 178 11.27 9.60 -10.59
CA SER A 178 12.28 8.65 -11.07
C SER A 178 11.62 7.47 -11.78
N ILE A 179 10.57 6.91 -11.19
CA ILE A 179 9.76 5.84 -11.78
C ILE A 179 9.11 6.29 -13.09
N ARG A 180 8.44 7.46 -13.10
CA ARG A 180 7.81 8.00 -14.31
C ARG A 180 8.81 8.28 -15.41
N LYS A 181 10.02 8.73 -15.05
CA LYS A 181 11.11 8.96 -16.01
C LYS A 181 11.61 7.66 -16.62
N SER A 182 11.87 6.64 -15.81
CA SER A 182 12.37 5.35 -16.29
C SER A 182 11.35 4.60 -17.15
N THR A 183 10.05 4.76 -16.84
CA THR A 183 8.94 4.12 -17.58
C THR A 183 8.41 4.94 -18.75
N GLY A 184 8.92 6.14 -18.99
CA GLY A 184 8.47 7.03 -20.07
C GLY A 184 7.05 7.57 -19.86
N THR A 185 6.55 7.59 -18.62
CA THR A 185 5.19 8.05 -18.28
C THR A 185 5.14 9.47 -17.71
N LEU A 186 6.23 10.24 -17.86
CA LEU A 186 6.20 11.66 -17.52
C LEU A 186 5.19 12.40 -18.42
N PRO A 187 4.44 13.37 -17.86
CA PRO A 187 3.55 14.20 -18.67
C PRO A 187 4.36 14.93 -19.74
N ALA A 188 3.81 15.00 -20.96
CA ALA A 188 4.38 15.83 -22.03
C ALA A 188 4.44 17.30 -21.55
N ARG A 189 5.56 17.95 -21.80
CA ARG A 189 5.73 19.39 -21.53
C ARG A 189 4.99 20.23 -22.55
#